data_3d93b95736c57d7672625d88ac534462
#
_entry.id   3d93b95736c57d7672625d88ac534462
#
_cell.length_a   1.000
_cell.length_b   1.000
_cell.length_c   1.000
_cell.angle_alpha   90.00
_cell.angle_beta   90.00
_cell.angle_gamma   90.00
#
_symmetry.space_group_name_H-M   'P 1'
#
loop_
_entity.id
_entity.type
_entity.pdbx_description
1 polymer ?
#
loop_
_entity_poly.entity_id
_entity_poly.type
_entity_poly.pdbx_seq_one_letter_code
_entity_poly.pdbx_strand_id
1 'polypeptide(L)'
;MKLELSIDSRPLHVELDDVIAGLLAARLGLPPDGDHRGAIGRYLGDAAGPWTLDDDHMRKRVMRRLILDIADPTLVIQYLMADQTESGESSA
;
A
#
# COMPACT_ATOMS: atom_id res chain seq x y z
N MET A 1 -6.84 -2.78 10.59
CA MET A 1 -7.15 -4.04 9.88
C MET A 1 -5.85 -4.80 9.63
N LYS A 2 -5.80 -6.02 10.12
CA LYS A 2 -4.65 -6.90 9.91
C LYS A 2 -4.93 -7.82 8.73
N LEU A 3 -3.98 -7.91 7.82
CA LEU A 3 -4.10 -8.69 6.60
C LEU A 3 -2.91 -9.62 6.43
N GLU A 4 -3.16 -10.75 5.81
CA GLU A 4 -2.11 -11.65 5.35
C GLU A 4 -2.18 -11.72 3.83
N LEU A 5 -1.12 -11.26 3.19
CA LEU A 5 -1.02 -11.29 1.73
C LEU A 5 -0.26 -12.55 1.31
N SER A 6 -0.66 -13.12 0.19
CA SER A 6 0.08 -14.23 -0.42
C SER A 6 0.81 -13.70 -1.64
N ILE A 7 2.13 -13.68 -1.58
CA ILE A 7 3.00 -13.17 -2.66
C ILE A 7 4.00 -14.28 -2.97
N ASP A 8 3.95 -14.79 -4.19
CA ASP A 8 4.80 -15.91 -4.62
C ASP A 8 4.72 -17.09 -3.64
N SER A 9 3.50 -17.41 -3.19
CA SER A 9 3.22 -18.49 -2.23
C SER A 9 3.82 -18.26 -0.83
N ARG A 10 4.22 -17.03 -0.52
CA ARG A 10 4.77 -16.65 0.79
C ARG A 10 3.82 -15.69 1.48
N PRO A 11 3.60 -15.85 2.79
CA PRO A 11 2.74 -14.93 3.53
C PRO A 11 3.49 -13.65 3.89
N LEU A 12 2.83 -12.52 3.73
CA LEU A 12 3.30 -11.23 4.20
C LEU A 12 2.21 -10.61 5.07
N HIS A 13 2.50 -10.36 6.33
CA HIS A 13 1.55 -9.74 7.25
C HIS A 13 1.67 -8.23 7.16
N VAL A 14 0.54 -7.57 6.92
CA VAL A 14 0.48 -6.10 6.88
C VAL A 14 -0.67 -5.64 7.75
N GLU A 15 -0.56 -4.41 8.24
CA GLU A 15 -1.61 -3.78 9.01
C GLU A 15 -1.99 -2.46 8.35
N LEU A 16 -3.28 -2.27 8.07
CA LEU A 16 -3.81 -1.06 7.47
C LEU A 16 -4.62 -0.29 8.48
N ASP A 17 -4.45 1.02 8.48
CA ASP A 17 -5.38 1.90 9.17
C ASP A 17 -6.79 1.73 8.60
N ASP A 18 -7.80 1.78 9.47
CA ASP A 18 -9.18 1.55 9.04
C ASP A 18 -9.66 2.59 8.04
N VAL A 19 -9.20 3.83 8.15
CA VAL A 19 -9.56 4.88 7.21
C VAL A 19 -8.94 4.58 5.84
N ILE A 20 -7.69 4.16 5.82
CA ILE A 20 -7.01 3.80 4.57
C ILE A 20 -7.68 2.58 3.93
N ALA A 21 -8.03 1.58 4.73
CA ALA A 21 -8.75 0.41 4.24
C ALA A 21 -10.09 0.80 3.64
N GLY A 22 -10.81 1.73 4.27
CA GLY A 22 -12.08 2.24 3.77
C GLY A 22 -11.93 2.99 2.46
N LEU A 23 -10.89 3.81 2.33
CA LEU A 23 -10.60 4.52 1.09
C LEU A 23 -10.30 3.55 -0.05
N LEU A 24 -9.50 2.53 0.24
CA LEU A 24 -9.20 1.52 -0.78
C LEU A 24 -10.45 0.75 -1.18
N ALA A 25 -11.28 0.36 -0.22
CA ALA A 25 -12.54 -0.33 -0.51
C ALA A 25 -13.42 0.52 -1.44
N ALA A 26 -13.53 1.82 -1.14
CA ALA A 26 -14.28 2.74 -2.00
C ALA A 26 -13.66 2.82 -3.41
N ARG A 27 -12.35 2.88 -3.49
CA ARG A 27 -11.64 2.93 -4.77
C ARG A 27 -11.90 1.68 -5.60
N LEU A 28 -12.01 0.51 -4.95
CA LEU A 28 -12.28 -0.74 -5.60
C LEU A 28 -13.77 -0.95 -5.92
N GLY A 29 -14.62 -0.01 -5.54
CA GLY A 29 -16.05 -0.13 -5.77
C GLY A 29 -16.75 -1.09 -4.85
N LEU A 30 -16.16 -1.40 -3.69
CA LEU A 30 -16.76 -2.31 -2.73
C LEU A 30 -17.82 -1.59 -1.91
N PRO A 31 -18.89 -2.30 -1.48
CA PRO A 31 -19.92 -1.68 -0.64
C PRO A 31 -19.33 -1.26 0.71
N PRO A 32 -19.91 -0.22 1.36
CA PRO A 32 -19.38 0.26 2.64
C PRO A 32 -19.52 -0.74 3.77
N ASP A 33 -20.43 -1.68 3.66
CA ASP A 33 -20.64 -2.72 4.65
C ASP A 33 -19.97 -4.02 4.23
N GLY A 34 -19.50 -4.79 5.21
CA GLY A 34 -18.97 -6.11 4.99
C GLY A 34 -17.47 -6.22 5.27
N ASP A 35 -16.99 -7.45 5.23
CA ASP A 35 -15.58 -7.75 5.43
C ASP A 35 -14.89 -7.81 4.06
N HIS A 36 -14.02 -6.85 3.80
CA HIS A 36 -13.33 -6.73 2.53
C HIS A 36 -11.90 -7.22 2.57
N ARG A 37 -11.49 -7.92 3.64
CA ARG A 37 -10.11 -8.40 3.79
C ARG A 37 -9.64 -9.23 2.61
N GLY A 38 -10.49 -10.12 2.12
CA GLY A 38 -10.14 -10.97 0.99
C GLY A 38 -9.87 -10.17 -0.28
N ALA A 39 -10.76 -9.22 -0.61
CA ALA A 39 -10.62 -8.39 -1.80
C ALA A 39 -9.42 -7.46 -1.69
N ILE A 40 -9.25 -6.81 -0.54
CA ILE A 40 -8.13 -5.90 -0.29
C ILE A 40 -6.82 -6.67 -0.30
N GLY A 41 -6.77 -7.83 0.35
CA GLY A 41 -5.58 -8.66 0.37
C GLY A 41 -5.16 -9.11 -1.01
N ARG A 42 -6.11 -9.50 -1.85
CA ARG A 42 -5.83 -9.90 -3.23
C ARG A 42 -5.28 -8.72 -4.04
N TYR A 43 -5.92 -7.56 -3.92
CA TYR A 43 -5.45 -6.36 -4.60
C TYR A 43 -4.02 -6.00 -4.21
N LEU A 44 -3.73 -5.98 -2.92
CA LEU A 44 -2.39 -5.63 -2.44
C LEU A 44 -1.36 -6.69 -2.82
N GLY A 45 -1.73 -7.96 -2.77
CA GLY A 45 -0.84 -9.04 -3.19
C GLY A 45 -0.47 -8.93 -4.66
N ASP A 46 -1.44 -8.62 -5.51
CA ASP A 46 -1.18 -8.41 -6.94
C ASP A 46 -0.33 -7.18 -7.18
N ALA A 47 -0.56 -6.12 -6.43
CA ALA A 47 0.17 -4.86 -6.57
C ALA A 47 1.60 -4.95 -6.08
N ALA A 48 1.89 -5.88 -5.16
CA ALA A 48 3.23 -6.02 -4.60
C ALA A 48 4.26 -6.52 -5.60
N GLY A 49 3.81 -7.23 -6.63
CA GLY A 49 4.72 -7.84 -7.60
C GLY A 49 5.49 -9.01 -7.00
N PRO A 50 6.61 -9.42 -7.63
CA PRO A 50 7.35 -10.57 -7.14
C PRO A 50 8.05 -10.29 -5.80
N TRP A 51 8.24 -11.34 -5.01
CA TRP A 51 8.94 -11.22 -3.73
C TRP A 51 10.44 -11.16 -3.97
N THR A 52 10.99 -9.95 -3.99
CA THR A 52 12.41 -9.72 -4.31
C THR A 52 13.16 -9.00 -3.19
N LEU A 53 12.48 -8.63 -2.11
CA LEU A 53 13.04 -7.83 -1.01
C LEU A 53 12.75 -8.54 0.32
N ASP A 54 13.32 -8.04 1.40
CA ASP A 54 12.96 -8.52 2.72
C ASP A 54 11.54 -8.09 3.10
N ASP A 55 11.02 -8.64 4.20
CA ASP A 55 9.64 -8.42 4.62
C ASP A 55 9.32 -6.93 4.80
N ASP A 56 10.22 -6.18 5.44
CA ASP A 56 9.97 -4.77 5.71
C ASP A 56 9.92 -3.94 4.42
N HIS A 57 10.81 -4.22 3.49
CA HIS A 57 10.81 -3.52 2.21
C HIS A 57 9.63 -3.94 1.33
N MET A 58 9.21 -5.21 1.41
CA MET A 58 7.99 -5.65 0.73
C MET A 58 6.77 -4.93 1.28
N ARG A 59 6.66 -4.77 2.62
CA ARG A 59 5.57 -3.99 3.22
C ARG A 59 5.56 -2.55 2.74
N LYS A 60 6.74 -1.92 2.67
CA LYS A 60 6.84 -0.55 2.17
C LYS A 60 6.42 -0.45 0.71
N ARG A 61 6.79 -1.43 -0.11
CA ARG A 61 6.38 -1.47 -1.52
C ARG A 61 4.86 -1.55 -1.63
N VAL A 62 4.24 -2.44 -0.87
CA VAL A 62 2.78 -2.59 -0.86
C VAL A 62 2.10 -1.31 -0.42
N MET A 63 2.57 -0.69 0.66
CA MET A 63 1.98 0.53 1.19
C MET A 63 2.16 1.70 0.23
N ARG A 64 3.32 1.80 -0.40
CA ARG A 64 3.56 2.85 -1.39
C ARG A 64 2.59 2.71 -2.57
N ARG A 65 2.41 1.50 -3.06
CA ARG A 65 1.48 1.25 -4.16
C ARG A 65 0.04 1.59 -3.77
N LEU A 66 -0.35 1.20 -2.56
CA LEU A 66 -1.67 1.53 -2.02
C LEU A 66 -1.90 3.04 -2.00
N ILE A 67 -0.95 3.79 -1.45
CA ILE A 67 -1.07 5.24 -1.35
C ILE A 67 -1.15 5.88 -2.74
N LEU A 68 -0.35 5.40 -3.69
CA LEU A 68 -0.40 5.90 -5.06
C LEU A 68 -1.78 5.71 -5.69
N ASP A 69 -2.47 4.65 -5.32
CA ASP A 69 -3.78 4.35 -5.92
C ASP A 69 -4.94 5.12 -5.28
N ILE A 70 -4.81 5.51 -4.01
CA ILE A 70 -5.92 6.18 -3.31
C ILE A 70 -5.70 7.68 -3.14
N ALA A 71 -4.48 8.17 -3.26
CA ALA A 71 -4.18 9.58 -3.03
C ALA A 71 -4.39 10.39 -4.31
N ASP A 72 -4.54 11.70 -4.12
CA ASP A 72 -4.59 12.65 -5.22
C ASP A 72 -3.26 12.62 -5.99
N PRO A 73 -3.25 12.48 -7.30
CA PRO A 73 -2.01 12.40 -8.08
C PRO A 73 -1.05 13.57 -7.85
N THR A 74 -1.59 14.77 -7.69
CA THR A 74 -0.76 15.96 -7.43
C THR A 74 -0.03 15.84 -6.10
N LEU A 75 -0.75 15.41 -5.06
CA LEU A 75 -0.16 15.21 -3.75
C LEU A 75 0.89 14.09 -3.77
N VAL A 76 0.63 13.03 -4.52
CA VAL A 76 1.59 11.93 -4.66
C VAL A 76 2.88 12.42 -5.30
N ILE A 77 2.77 13.21 -6.37
CA ILE A 77 3.95 13.77 -7.04
C ILE A 77 4.72 14.67 -6.08
N GLN A 78 4.03 15.53 -5.35
CA GLN A 78 4.68 16.42 -4.37
C GLN A 78 5.40 15.62 -3.29
N TYR A 79 4.75 14.56 -2.79
CA TYR A 79 5.35 13.69 -1.79
C TYR A 79 6.63 13.03 -2.32
N LEU A 80 6.58 12.48 -3.54
CA LEU A 80 7.75 11.81 -4.11
C LEU A 80 8.91 12.79 -4.35
N MET A 81 8.60 13.99 -4.80
CA MET A 81 9.61 15.03 -5.02
C MET A 81 10.22 15.50 -3.70
N ALA A 82 9.40 15.69 -2.67
CA ALA A 82 9.86 16.08 -1.36
C ALA A 82 10.76 15.01 -0.74
N ASP A 83 10.40 13.74 -0.92
CA ASP A 83 11.19 12.62 -0.41
C ASP A 83 12.58 12.60 -1.06
N GLN A 84 12.65 12.81 -2.37
CA GLN A 84 13.91 12.88 -3.10
C GLN A 84 14.74 14.09 -2.66
N THR A 85 14.10 15.24 -2.52
CA THR A 85 14.78 16.45 -2.08
C THR A 85 15.30 16.28 -0.67
N GLU A 86 14.49 15.70 0.21
CA GLU A 86 14.88 15.46 1.58
C GLU A 86 16.11 14.55 1.65
N SER A 87 16.13 13.52 0.83
CA SER A 87 17.31 12.65 0.76
C SER A 87 18.55 13.39 0.31
N GLY A 88 18.41 14.34 -0.61
CA GLY A 88 19.53 15.12 -1.12
C GLY A 88 19.98 16.20 -0.15
N GLU A 89 19.09 16.69 0.69
CA GLU A 89 19.36 17.83 1.57
C GLU A 89 19.54 17.44 3.02
N SER A 90 19.49 16.17 3.33
CA SER A 90 19.62 15.74 4.72
C SER A 90 20.91 16.20 5.38
N SER A 91 21.90 16.53 4.59
CA SER A 91 23.17 17.02 5.08
C SER A 91 23.19 18.54 5.30
N ALA A 92 22.18 19.20 4.83
CA ALA A 92 22.07 20.63 5.01
C ALA A 92 21.38 20.97 6.33
#